data_7edd1c9a67598b2cc0cf92e84435b541
#
_entry.id   7edd1c9a67598b2cc0cf92e84435b541
#
_cell.length_a   1.000
_cell.length_b   1.000
_cell.length_c   1.000
_cell.angle_alpha   90.00
_cell.angle_beta   90.00
_cell.angle_gamma   90.00
#
_symmetry.space_group_name_H-M   'P 1'
#
loop_
_entity.id
_entity.type
_entity.pdbx_description
1 polymer ?
#
loop_
_entity_poly.entity_id
_entity_poly.type
_entity_poly.pdbx_seq_one_letter_code
_entity_poly.pdbx_strand_id
1 'polypeptide(L)'
;MRKQSSLYLLALGFALCTPSIAFGQNPGFTTIEFPGSTVTDAYCINTRGDIVGNYVNTDKSDHGFLWSGGKYSTIDFPGATATEAFTINPRGDIGGFYTLGGMNHGFVLIGGKFTSIDFPDATATEVGGITIRGDILGDYTLAGARHGFLLTDGKFTTIDFPGAANTVPVAFNPQGDIVGGYSLGGVNHGFLLSDGEFTSVDVPRSTRTGANGINARGDIVGRYVADGVSHGYLLSGGQFSTVDFPGATFTAIDNINQRGDIVGRYTIDGVNRGYLLVGFQPACIVSVPRIAVTPGGVAITHASDFTLVTASKPAAAGEVLALFATGLGATRPSIAPGQPFPANPPAVVNAPVEVRVNGKPAELIGAVGFPGAVDGYQVNFRVPTDAVTSEKSLEWVMATPPGVIAIRGTDTMHAG
;
A
#
# COMPACT_ATOMS: atom_id res chain seq x y z
N MET A 1 39.22 -42.22 2.59
CA MET A 1 39.41 -40.76 2.51
C MET A 1 38.04 -40.10 2.24
N ARG A 2 37.42 -39.57 3.28
CA ARG A 2 36.12 -38.89 3.18
C ARG A 2 36.39 -37.43 2.73
N LYS A 3 35.85 -37.01 1.57
CA LYS A 3 35.84 -35.62 1.17
C LYS A 3 34.74 -34.89 1.97
N GLN A 4 35.15 -34.02 2.87
CA GLN A 4 34.29 -33.05 3.51
C GLN A 4 33.90 -31.98 2.48
N SER A 5 32.61 -31.94 2.17
CA SER A 5 32.01 -30.81 1.41
C SER A 5 31.81 -29.67 2.40
N SER A 6 32.65 -28.64 2.32
CA SER A 6 32.47 -27.40 3.09
C SER A 6 31.31 -26.61 2.47
N LEU A 7 30.19 -26.63 3.17
CA LEU A 7 29.06 -25.73 2.90
C LEU A 7 29.48 -24.34 3.39
N TYR A 8 29.82 -23.42 2.49
CA TYR A 8 30.00 -22.00 2.86
C TYR A 8 28.64 -21.40 3.05
N LEU A 9 28.25 -21.27 4.32
CA LEU A 9 27.11 -20.45 4.74
C LEU A 9 27.53 -18.98 4.54
N LEU A 10 27.04 -18.33 3.49
CA LEU A 10 27.22 -16.89 3.30
C LEU A 10 26.36 -16.17 4.33
N ALA A 11 26.96 -15.79 5.45
CA ALA A 11 26.33 -14.89 6.40
C ALA A 11 26.20 -13.51 5.74
N LEU A 12 25.00 -13.19 5.22
CA LEU A 12 24.66 -11.80 4.89
C LEU A 12 24.60 -11.03 6.22
N GLY A 13 25.62 -10.23 6.47
CA GLY A 13 25.63 -9.26 7.55
C GLY A 13 24.51 -8.24 7.34
N PHE A 14 23.41 -8.40 8.06
CA PHE A 14 22.39 -7.37 8.18
C PHE A 14 22.99 -6.20 8.96
N ALA A 15 23.42 -5.15 8.26
CA ALA A 15 23.54 -3.85 8.88
C ALA A 15 22.13 -3.40 9.20
N LEU A 16 21.74 -3.46 10.47
CA LEU A 16 20.58 -2.76 11.00
C LEU A 16 20.83 -1.26 10.80
N CYS A 17 20.47 -0.76 9.63
CA CYS A 17 20.34 0.67 9.42
C CYS A 17 19.06 1.07 10.16
N THR A 18 19.20 1.57 11.39
CA THR A 18 18.15 2.39 11.99
C THR A 18 17.98 3.57 11.04
N PRO A 19 16.81 3.78 10.43
CA PRO A 19 16.60 4.96 9.61
C PRO A 19 16.50 6.16 10.55
N SER A 20 17.63 6.81 10.86
CA SER A 20 17.59 8.21 11.19
C SER A 20 17.24 8.91 9.89
N ILE A 21 15.94 9.19 9.71
CA ILE A 21 15.47 10.03 8.62
C ILE A 21 16.05 11.43 8.88
N ALA A 22 17.16 11.74 8.23
CA ALA A 22 17.58 13.12 8.09
C ALA A 22 16.55 13.78 7.18
N PHE A 23 15.52 14.42 7.77
CA PHE A 23 14.60 15.30 7.09
C PHE A 23 15.37 16.52 6.56
N GLY A 24 15.95 16.37 5.40
CA GLY A 24 16.35 17.50 4.58
C GLY A 24 15.11 18.02 3.84
N GLN A 25 14.49 19.06 4.39
CA GLN A 25 13.24 19.75 4.05
C GLN A 25 12.02 19.12 4.75
N ASN A 26 11.33 19.94 5.56
CA ASN A 26 10.04 19.57 6.15
C ASN A 26 9.13 19.04 5.03
N PRO A 27 8.58 17.82 5.13
CA PRO A 27 7.54 17.41 4.20
C PRO A 27 6.46 18.48 4.28
N GLY A 28 5.97 18.93 3.12
CA GLY A 28 5.04 20.06 3.03
C GLY A 28 3.66 19.71 3.56
N PHE A 29 3.55 19.50 4.88
CA PHE A 29 2.26 19.38 5.54
C PHE A 29 1.49 20.69 5.41
N THR A 30 0.27 20.60 4.93
CA THR A 30 -0.70 21.70 4.89
C THR A 30 -1.85 21.35 5.82
N THR A 31 -2.14 22.20 6.79
CA THR A 31 -3.29 22.04 7.67
C THR A 31 -4.58 22.22 6.90
N ILE A 32 -5.53 21.33 7.07
CA ILE A 32 -6.91 21.41 6.59
C ILE A 32 -7.78 21.74 7.81
N GLU A 33 -8.36 22.93 7.79
CA GLU A 33 -9.19 23.42 8.90
C GLU A 33 -10.40 24.14 8.32
N PHE A 34 -11.60 23.64 8.62
CA PHE A 34 -12.85 24.26 8.18
C PHE A 34 -13.03 25.58 8.92
N PRO A 35 -13.33 26.70 8.23
CA PRO A 35 -13.39 28.02 8.86
C PRO A 35 -14.40 28.09 10.01
N GLY A 36 -13.93 28.41 11.21
CA GLY A 36 -14.77 28.56 12.41
C GLY A 36 -15.10 27.26 13.15
N SER A 37 -14.59 26.12 12.71
CA SER A 37 -14.75 24.85 13.41
C SER A 37 -13.87 24.74 14.66
N THR A 38 -14.24 23.86 15.58
CA THR A 38 -13.44 23.45 16.73
C THR A 38 -12.64 22.18 16.48
N VAL A 39 -13.08 21.35 15.53
CA VAL A 39 -12.44 20.11 15.09
C VAL A 39 -12.61 20.05 13.57
N THR A 40 -11.59 19.55 12.88
CA THR A 40 -11.67 19.20 11.47
C THR A 40 -10.89 17.91 11.24
N ASP A 41 -11.53 16.89 10.70
CA ASP A 41 -10.92 15.62 10.34
C ASP A 41 -11.00 15.43 8.81
N ALA A 42 -9.87 15.18 8.14
CA ALA A 42 -9.79 14.95 6.70
C ALA A 42 -9.64 13.44 6.45
N TYR A 43 -10.68 12.81 5.86
CA TYR A 43 -10.75 11.36 5.74
C TYR A 43 -10.32 10.80 4.39
N CYS A 44 -10.67 11.46 3.29
CA CYS A 44 -10.38 10.92 1.96
C CYS A 44 -9.97 12.01 0.97
N ILE A 45 -9.10 11.64 0.03
CA ILE A 45 -8.63 12.49 -1.06
C ILE A 45 -8.73 11.74 -2.39
N ASN A 46 -9.33 12.37 -3.40
CA ASN A 46 -9.38 11.79 -4.73
C ASN A 46 -8.17 12.18 -5.61
N THR A 47 -8.13 11.69 -6.84
CA THR A 47 -7.05 11.97 -7.80
C THR A 47 -7.01 13.41 -8.28
N ARG A 48 -8.08 14.21 -8.12
CA ARG A 48 -8.10 15.64 -8.44
C ARG A 48 -7.53 16.49 -7.31
N GLY A 49 -7.43 15.92 -6.10
CA GLY A 49 -7.04 16.61 -4.88
C GLY A 49 -8.24 17.18 -4.10
N ASP A 50 -9.47 16.78 -4.44
CA ASP A 50 -10.64 17.10 -3.62
C ASP A 50 -10.59 16.25 -2.34
N ILE A 51 -10.86 16.87 -1.19
CA ILE A 51 -10.78 16.24 0.14
C ILE A 51 -12.17 16.30 0.78
N VAL A 52 -12.56 15.20 1.40
CA VAL A 52 -13.76 15.12 2.24
C VAL A 52 -13.42 14.71 3.66
N GLY A 53 -14.31 15.06 4.58
CA GLY A 53 -14.18 14.76 6.00
C GLY A 53 -15.36 15.30 6.78
N ASN A 54 -15.17 15.49 8.09
CA ASN A 54 -16.13 16.18 8.93
C ASN A 54 -15.51 17.35 9.69
N TYR A 55 -16.34 18.24 10.16
CA TYR A 55 -15.98 19.30 11.09
C TYR A 55 -17.05 19.49 12.16
N VAL A 56 -16.62 19.93 13.33
CA VAL A 56 -17.49 20.19 14.46
C VAL A 56 -17.50 21.69 14.75
N ASN A 57 -18.68 22.28 14.85
CA ASN A 57 -18.86 23.68 15.21
C ASN A 57 -18.76 23.92 16.71
N THR A 58 -18.78 25.19 17.11
CA THR A 58 -18.76 25.60 18.53
C THR A 58 -20.02 25.17 19.31
N ASP A 59 -21.15 24.95 18.63
CA ASP A 59 -22.40 24.42 19.18
C ASP A 59 -22.42 22.87 19.27
N LYS A 60 -21.31 22.22 18.88
CA LYS A 60 -21.11 20.77 18.81
C LYS A 60 -21.91 20.06 17.72
N SER A 61 -22.47 20.79 16.76
CA SER A 61 -23.03 20.18 15.55
C SER A 61 -21.91 19.59 14.69
N ASP A 62 -22.15 18.41 14.13
CA ASP A 62 -21.20 17.65 13.32
C ASP A 62 -21.66 17.62 11.85
N HIS A 63 -20.80 18.05 10.95
CA HIS A 63 -21.09 18.26 9.54
C HIS A 63 -20.04 17.65 8.66
N GLY A 64 -20.43 17.07 7.53
CA GLY A 64 -19.52 16.71 6.47
C GLY A 64 -18.99 17.95 5.73
N PHE A 65 -17.81 17.84 5.13
CA PHE A 65 -17.30 18.86 4.22
C PHE A 65 -16.69 18.29 2.94
N LEU A 66 -16.68 19.12 1.92
CA LEU A 66 -15.86 18.99 0.72
C LEU A 66 -14.93 20.20 0.63
N TRP A 67 -13.63 19.96 0.55
CA TRP A 67 -12.63 20.95 0.15
C TRP A 67 -12.21 20.67 -1.30
N SER A 68 -12.47 21.62 -2.20
CA SER A 68 -12.17 21.50 -3.62
C SER A 68 -11.72 22.85 -4.19
N GLY A 69 -10.57 22.87 -4.88
CA GLY A 69 -10.03 24.10 -5.47
C GLY A 69 -9.79 25.23 -4.46
N GLY A 70 -9.43 24.90 -3.21
CA GLY A 70 -9.20 25.88 -2.14
C GLY A 70 -10.46 26.39 -1.44
N LYS A 71 -11.63 25.82 -1.72
CA LYS A 71 -12.91 26.23 -1.13
C LYS A 71 -13.54 25.09 -0.34
N TYR A 72 -14.14 25.44 0.80
CA TYR A 72 -14.93 24.53 1.62
C TYR A 72 -16.42 24.64 1.24
N SER A 73 -17.09 23.50 1.26
CA SER A 73 -18.56 23.40 1.15
C SER A 73 -19.03 22.39 2.19
N THR A 74 -20.11 22.71 2.90
CA THR A 74 -20.75 21.81 3.86
C THR A 74 -21.54 20.73 3.13
N ILE A 75 -21.55 19.53 3.69
CA ILE A 75 -22.32 18.38 3.25
C ILE A 75 -23.21 17.95 4.41
N ASP A 76 -24.51 18.21 4.29
CA ASP A 76 -25.49 17.81 5.30
C ASP A 76 -26.60 16.99 4.65
N PHE A 77 -26.84 15.80 5.17
CA PHE A 77 -28.00 15.01 4.76
C PHE A 77 -29.27 15.68 5.30
N PRO A 78 -30.29 15.87 4.47
CA PRO A 78 -31.49 16.61 4.88
C PRO A 78 -32.19 15.98 6.09
N GLY A 79 -32.35 16.77 7.17
CA GLY A 79 -33.00 16.36 8.39
C GLY A 79 -32.15 15.53 9.36
N ALA A 80 -30.90 15.25 9.05
CA ALA A 80 -29.97 14.57 9.94
C ALA A 80 -29.51 15.46 11.10
N THR A 81 -29.13 14.85 12.22
CA THR A 81 -28.50 15.51 13.37
C THR A 81 -26.98 15.58 13.27
N ALA A 82 -26.38 14.72 12.45
CA ALA A 82 -24.97 14.71 12.10
C ALA A 82 -24.77 14.14 10.68
N THR A 83 -23.72 14.57 9.98
CA THR A 83 -23.32 14.00 8.70
C THR A 83 -21.80 13.94 8.64
N GLU A 84 -21.24 12.77 8.30
CA GLU A 84 -19.81 12.61 8.09
C GLU A 84 -19.54 12.06 6.67
N ALA A 85 -18.62 12.68 5.94
CA ALA A 85 -18.22 12.27 4.61
C ALA A 85 -16.89 11.51 4.67
N PHE A 86 -16.92 10.18 4.49
CA PHE A 86 -15.75 9.31 4.64
C PHE A 86 -14.97 9.06 3.38
N THR A 87 -15.63 9.13 2.22
CA THR A 87 -15.01 8.75 0.96
C THR A 87 -15.43 9.65 -0.19
N ILE A 88 -14.52 9.83 -1.15
CA ILE A 88 -14.78 10.51 -2.41
C ILE A 88 -14.07 9.79 -3.56
N ASN A 89 -14.81 9.44 -4.61
CA ASN A 89 -14.23 8.78 -5.77
C ASN A 89 -13.65 9.80 -6.79
N PRO A 90 -12.95 9.35 -7.85
CA PRO A 90 -12.43 10.23 -8.91
C PRO A 90 -13.49 11.05 -9.67
N ARG A 91 -14.77 10.64 -9.67
CA ARG A 91 -15.86 11.42 -10.27
C ARG A 91 -16.34 12.55 -9.37
N GLY A 92 -16.08 12.46 -8.06
CA GLY A 92 -16.58 13.35 -7.03
C GLY A 92 -17.86 12.85 -6.37
N ASP A 93 -18.21 11.58 -6.55
CA ASP A 93 -19.26 10.92 -5.77
C ASP A 93 -18.75 10.73 -4.35
N ILE A 94 -19.56 11.08 -3.36
CA ILE A 94 -19.18 11.09 -1.93
C ILE A 94 -20.02 10.07 -1.18
N GLY A 95 -19.41 9.38 -0.21
CA GLY A 95 -20.08 8.48 0.71
C GLY A 95 -19.69 8.72 2.15
N GLY A 96 -20.51 8.23 3.06
CA GLY A 96 -20.31 8.36 4.48
C GLY A 96 -21.54 7.88 5.25
N PHE A 97 -21.79 8.49 6.39
CA PHE A 97 -23.02 8.22 7.14
C PHE A 97 -23.69 9.53 7.62
N TYR A 98 -24.95 9.43 7.96
CA TYR A 98 -25.70 10.46 8.64
C TYR A 98 -26.47 9.86 9.83
N THR A 99 -26.70 10.67 10.86
CA THR A 99 -27.46 10.24 12.03
C THR A 99 -28.88 10.79 11.97
N LEU A 100 -29.85 9.89 11.99
CA LEU A 100 -31.28 10.22 12.04
C LEU A 100 -31.99 9.32 13.06
N GLY A 101 -32.78 9.92 13.94
CA GLY A 101 -33.47 9.15 15.00
C GLY A 101 -32.53 8.43 15.98
N GLY A 102 -31.27 8.85 16.08
CA GLY A 102 -30.24 8.23 16.92
C GLY A 102 -29.56 7.01 16.32
N MET A 103 -29.80 6.70 15.04
CA MET A 103 -29.14 5.62 14.30
C MET A 103 -28.29 6.18 13.16
N ASN A 104 -27.18 5.49 12.86
CA ASN A 104 -26.34 5.82 11.71
C ASN A 104 -26.84 5.09 10.48
N HIS A 105 -27.04 5.85 9.41
CA HIS A 105 -27.44 5.40 8.10
C HIS A 105 -26.34 5.73 7.09
N GLY A 106 -25.94 4.79 6.26
CA GLY A 106 -25.02 5.07 5.16
C GLY A 106 -25.66 5.98 4.11
N PHE A 107 -24.86 6.76 3.42
CA PHE A 107 -25.31 7.52 2.25
C PHE A 107 -24.29 7.51 1.11
N VAL A 108 -24.82 7.78 -0.09
CA VAL A 108 -24.04 8.23 -1.24
C VAL A 108 -24.63 9.54 -1.75
N LEU A 109 -23.75 10.49 -2.13
CA LEU A 109 -24.09 11.77 -2.73
C LEU A 109 -23.53 11.79 -4.15
N ILE A 110 -24.41 11.67 -5.15
CA ILE A 110 -24.05 11.59 -6.57
C ILE A 110 -24.80 12.70 -7.32
N GLY A 111 -24.04 13.59 -8.00
CA GLY A 111 -24.64 14.69 -8.76
C GLY A 111 -25.51 15.62 -7.91
N GLY A 112 -25.19 15.79 -6.63
CA GLY A 112 -25.95 16.63 -5.69
C GLY A 112 -27.18 15.94 -5.08
N LYS A 113 -27.42 14.66 -5.36
CA LYS A 113 -28.55 13.88 -4.82
C LYS A 113 -28.07 12.87 -3.79
N PHE A 114 -28.62 12.94 -2.58
CA PHE A 114 -28.43 11.92 -1.54
C PHE A 114 -29.29 10.68 -1.79
N THR A 115 -28.72 9.53 -1.49
CA THR A 115 -29.39 8.23 -1.45
C THR A 115 -28.92 7.46 -0.22
N SER A 116 -29.85 7.00 0.62
CA SER A 116 -29.52 6.18 1.80
C SER A 116 -29.09 4.78 1.38
N ILE A 117 -28.14 4.24 2.09
CA ILE A 117 -27.65 2.86 1.96
C ILE A 117 -27.75 2.22 3.34
N ASP A 118 -28.69 1.30 3.49
CA ASP A 118 -28.92 0.59 4.74
C ASP A 118 -28.81 -0.91 4.52
N PHE A 119 -27.96 -1.58 5.29
CA PHE A 119 -27.88 -3.03 5.29
C PHE A 119 -29.17 -3.60 5.99
N PRO A 120 -29.82 -4.61 5.41
CA PRO A 120 -31.05 -5.17 6.00
C PRO A 120 -30.88 -5.61 7.45
N ASP A 121 -31.83 -5.23 8.30
CA ASP A 121 -31.88 -5.56 9.74
C ASP A 121 -30.71 -5.03 10.60
N ALA A 122 -29.81 -4.21 10.03
CA ALA A 122 -28.73 -3.59 10.77
C ALA A 122 -29.21 -2.46 11.69
N THR A 123 -28.51 -2.25 12.81
CA THR A 123 -28.73 -1.11 13.72
C THR A 123 -27.91 0.12 13.35
N ALA A 124 -26.93 -0.04 12.46
CA ALA A 124 -26.15 1.04 11.86
C ALA A 124 -25.55 0.56 10.54
N THR A 125 -25.41 1.47 9.58
CA THR A 125 -24.71 1.24 8.31
C THR A 125 -23.84 2.45 8.00
N GLU A 126 -22.60 2.23 7.57
CA GLU A 126 -21.65 3.28 7.21
C GLU A 126 -21.00 2.95 5.85
N VAL A 127 -20.84 3.95 4.98
CA VAL A 127 -20.19 3.80 3.67
C VAL A 127 -18.75 4.29 3.76
N GLY A 128 -17.78 3.38 3.59
CA GLY A 128 -16.34 3.66 3.64
C GLY A 128 -15.68 3.86 2.27
N GLY A 129 -16.27 3.33 1.19
CA GLY A 129 -15.69 3.43 -0.15
C GLY A 129 -16.72 3.39 -1.28
N ILE A 130 -16.43 4.09 -2.39
CA ILE A 130 -17.25 4.07 -3.62
C ILE A 130 -16.34 3.93 -4.83
N THR A 131 -16.56 2.88 -5.67
CA THR A 131 -15.86 2.74 -6.94
C THR A 131 -16.38 3.73 -8.00
N ILE A 132 -15.62 3.90 -9.08
CA ILE A 132 -16.11 4.63 -10.26
C ILE A 132 -17.27 3.92 -10.96
N ARG A 133 -17.53 2.64 -10.69
CA ARG A 133 -18.66 1.87 -11.24
C ARG A 133 -19.92 2.02 -10.39
N GLY A 134 -19.76 2.49 -9.14
CA GLY A 134 -20.86 2.62 -8.18
C GLY A 134 -20.95 1.46 -7.19
N ASP A 135 -19.96 0.54 -7.16
CA ASP A 135 -19.87 -0.44 -6.08
C ASP A 135 -19.56 0.29 -4.77
N ILE A 136 -20.17 -0.14 -3.68
CA ILE A 136 -20.08 0.50 -2.37
C ILE A 136 -19.47 -0.48 -1.38
N LEU A 137 -18.42 -0.04 -0.70
CA LEU A 137 -17.80 -0.72 0.43
C LEU A 137 -18.22 -0.04 1.72
N GLY A 138 -18.44 -0.81 2.77
CA GLY A 138 -18.77 -0.24 4.06
C GLY A 138 -18.87 -1.28 5.15
N ASP A 139 -19.42 -0.87 6.27
CA ASP A 139 -19.72 -1.78 7.37
C ASP A 139 -21.12 -1.54 7.95
N TYR A 140 -21.63 -2.54 8.66
CA TYR A 140 -22.90 -2.50 9.34
C TYR A 140 -22.80 -3.16 10.72
N THR A 141 -23.68 -2.74 11.63
CA THR A 141 -23.78 -3.34 12.96
C THR A 141 -24.99 -4.23 13.03
N LEU A 142 -24.78 -5.50 13.34
CA LEU A 142 -25.82 -6.48 13.56
C LEU A 142 -25.54 -7.27 14.83
N ALA A 143 -26.55 -7.40 15.71
CA ALA A 143 -26.42 -8.08 17.00
C ALA A 143 -25.23 -7.60 17.86
N GLY A 144 -24.83 -6.33 17.73
CA GLY A 144 -23.74 -5.72 18.49
C GLY A 144 -22.32 -5.94 17.92
N ALA A 145 -22.17 -6.66 16.80
CA ALA A 145 -20.92 -6.83 16.08
C ALA A 145 -20.89 -5.99 14.81
N ARG A 146 -19.71 -5.49 14.43
CA ARG A 146 -19.50 -4.80 13.14
C ARG A 146 -19.02 -5.80 12.10
N HIS A 147 -19.68 -5.77 10.94
CA HIS A 147 -19.42 -6.62 9.79
C HIS A 147 -19.16 -5.75 8.57
N GLY A 148 -18.22 -6.14 7.73
CA GLY A 148 -18.00 -5.48 6.46
C GLY A 148 -19.03 -5.89 5.40
N PHE A 149 -19.26 -5.03 4.41
CA PHE A 149 -20.04 -5.37 3.23
C PHE A 149 -19.44 -4.78 1.94
N LEU A 150 -19.74 -5.48 0.84
CA LEU A 150 -19.63 -4.95 -0.52
C LEU A 150 -21.03 -4.99 -1.14
N LEU A 151 -21.49 -3.85 -1.66
CA LEU A 151 -22.75 -3.71 -2.39
C LEU A 151 -22.42 -3.52 -3.87
N THR A 152 -22.76 -4.53 -4.68
CA THR A 152 -22.57 -4.54 -6.13
C THR A 152 -23.87 -4.93 -6.81
N ASP A 153 -24.30 -4.17 -7.82
CA ASP A 153 -25.54 -4.40 -8.55
C ASP A 153 -26.77 -4.56 -7.64
N GLY A 154 -26.83 -3.80 -6.54
CA GLY A 154 -27.93 -3.85 -5.57
C GLY A 154 -27.90 -5.05 -4.62
N LYS A 155 -26.85 -5.86 -4.63
CA LYS A 155 -26.70 -7.03 -3.78
C LYS A 155 -25.59 -6.84 -2.75
N PHE A 156 -25.93 -6.99 -1.47
CA PHE A 156 -24.97 -7.03 -0.37
C PHE A 156 -24.24 -8.38 -0.29
N THR A 157 -22.94 -8.31 -0.10
CA THR A 157 -22.08 -9.46 0.22
C THR A 157 -21.27 -9.11 1.46
N THR A 158 -21.33 -9.94 2.50
CA THR A 158 -20.60 -9.72 3.76
C THR A 158 -19.10 -9.99 3.57
N ILE A 159 -18.27 -9.17 4.20
CA ILE A 159 -16.81 -9.28 4.25
C ILE A 159 -16.40 -9.37 5.71
N ASP A 160 -16.04 -10.56 6.17
CA ASP A 160 -15.58 -10.77 7.55
C ASP A 160 -14.21 -11.45 7.57
N PHE A 161 -13.30 -10.87 8.35
CA PHE A 161 -12.02 -11.51 8.62
C PHE A 161 -12.26 -12.79 9.45
N PRO A 162 -11.70 -13.96 9.06
CA PRO A 162 -11.97 -15.23 9.72
C PRO A 162 -11.69 -15.21 11.23
N GLY A 163 -12.72 -15.47 12.04
CA GLY A 163 -12.61 -15.52 13.50
C GLY A 163 -12.57 -14.17 14.21
N ALA A 164 -12.67 -13.06 13.51
CA ALA A 164 -12.71 -11.74 14.13
C ALA A 164 -14.06 -11.47 14.82
N ALA A 165 -14.02 -10.65 15.89
CA ALA A 165 -15.21 -10.16 16.56
C ALA A 165 -15.86 -8.99 15.79
N ASN A 166 -15.06 -8.21 15.09
CA ASN A 166 -15.49 -7.11 14.22
C ASN A 166 -14.61 -7.04 12.99
N THR A 167 -15.19 -6.67 11.85
CA THR A 167 -14.47 -6.38 10.61
C THR A 167 -15.01 -5.09 10.01
N VAL A 168 -14.10 -4.15 9.70
CA VAL A 168 -14.43 -2.82 9.14
C VAL A 168 -13.56 -2.59 7.92
N PRO A 169 -14.00 -2.91 6.71
CA PRO A 169 -13.31 -2.53 5.49
C PRO A 169 -13.46 -1.03 5.25
N VAL A 170 -12.38 -0.36 4.86
CA VAL A 170 -12.33 1.12 4.78
C VAL A 170 -12.11 1.60 3.34
N ALA A 171 -11.19 0.98 2.61
CA ALA A 171 -10.82 1.44 1.28
C ALA A 171 -10.51 0.28 0.34
N PHE A 172 -10.59 0.55 -0.95
CA PHE A 172 -10.18 -0.37 -2.01
C PHE A 172 -9.37 0.35 -3.09
N ASN A 173 -8.56 -0.41 -3.82
CA ASN A 173 -7.83 0.08 -4.98
C ASN A 173 -8.54 -0.35 -6.30
N PRO A 174 -8.09 0.15 -7.47
CA PRO A 174 -8.65 -0.25 -8.76
C PRO A 174 -8.49 -1.73 -9.12
N GLN A 175 -7.59 -2.45 -8.46
CA GLN A 175 -7.40 -3.89 -8.63
C GLN A 175 -8.44 -4.72 -7.88
N GLY A 176 -9.16 -4.09 -6.94
CA GLY A 176 -10.16 -4.74 -6.09
C GLY A 176 -9.59 -5.23 -4.76
N ASP A 177 -8.32 -4.90 -4.45
CA ASP A 177 -7.79 -5.16 -3.11
C ASP A 177 -8.47 -4.24 -2.10
N ILE A 178 -8.85 -4.78 -0.94
CA ILE A 178 -9.56 -4.07 0.13
C ILE A 178 -8.67 -4.03 1.37
N VAL A 179 -8.61 -2.86 2.01
CA VAL A 179 -7.96 -2.71 3.32
C VAL A 179 -8.95 -2.26 4.38
N GLY A 180 -8.63 -2.56 5.63
CA GLY A 180 -9.46 -2.18 6.76
C GLY A 180 -8.88 -2.62 8.09
N GLY A 181 -9.74 -2.65 9.12
CA GLY A 181 -9.43 -3.12 10.45
C GLY A 181 -10.27 -4.33 10.86
N TYR A 182 -9.74 -5.15 11.74
CA TYR A 182 -10.48 -6.22 12.40
C TYR A 182 -10.07 -6.34 13.87
N SER A 183 -10.93 -6.92 14.69
CA SER A 183 -10.66 -7.17 16.11
C SER A 183 -10.57 -8.66 16.40
N LEU A 184 -9.43 -9.11 16.91
CA LEU A 184 -9.21 -10.49 17.30
C LEU A 184 -8.58 -10.55 18.68
N GLY A 185 -9.20 -11.34 19.61
CA GLY A 185 -8.70 -11.43 20.98
C GLY A 185 -8.70 -10.10 21.75
N GLY A 186 -9.52 -9.13 21.36
CA GLY A 186 -9.57 -7.79 21.97
C GLY A 186 -8.51 -6.81 21.44
N VAL A 187 -7.71 -7.20 20.46
CA VAL A 187 -6.70 -6.36 19.80
C VAL A 187 -7.19 -5.96 18.42
N ASN A 188 -6.93 -4.72 18.03
CA ASN A 188 -7.24 -4.24 16.69
C ASN A 188 -6.02 -4.40 15.78
N HIS A 189 -6.28 -4.97 14.61
CA HIS A 189 -5.32 -5.27 13.55
C HIS A 189 -5.75 -4.61 12.24
N GLY A 190 -4.80 -4.33 11.36
CA GLY A 190 -5.07 -4.02 9.96
C GLY A 190 -5.22 -5.29 9.13
N PHE A 191 -5.92 -5.21 8.01
CA PHE A 191 -5.95 -6.29 7.01
C PHE A 191 -5.82 -5.78 5.58
N LEU A 192 -5.35 -6.66 4.72
CA LEU A 192 -5.46 -6.61 3.27
C LEU A 192 -6.25 -7.84 2.83
N LEU A 193 -7.32 -7.64 2.07
CA LEU A 193 -8.04 -8.68 1.34
C LEU A 193 -7.69 -8.52 -0.15
N SER A 194 -7.02 -9.51 -0.71
CA SER A 194 -6.60 -9.55 -2.11
C SER A 194 -6.85 -10.93 -2.69
N ASP A 195 -7.44 -11.01 -3.88
CA ASP A 195 -7.80 -12.26 -4.55
C ASP A 195 -8.62 -13.23 -3.66
N GLY A 196 -9.44 -12.68 -2.73
CA GLY A 196 -10.27 -13.44 -1.80
C GLY A 196 -9.55 -13.94 -0.55
N GLU A 197 -8.28 -13.62 -0.36
CA GLU A 197 -7.49 -14.02 0.79
C GLU A 197 -7.19 -12.85 1.73
N PHE A 198 -7.39 -13.06 3.03
CA PHE A 198 -7.06 -12.08 4.06
C PHE A 198 -5.61 -12.23 4.52
N THR A 199 -4.92 -11.12 4.62
CA THR A 199 -3.59 -11.00 5.22
C THR A 199 -3.60 -9.91 6.28
N SER A 200 -3.04 -10.17 7.47
CA SER A 200 -2.88 -9.15 8.51
C SER A 200 -1.82 -8.12 8.11
N VAL A 201 -2.11 -6.86 8.40
CA VAL A 201 -1.20 -5.74 8.21
C VAL A 201 -0.93 -5.13 9.59
N ASP A 202 0.16 -5.57 10.22
CA ASP A 202 0.53 -5.12 11.56
C ASP A 202 1.92 -4.50 11.56
N VAL A 203 2.02 -3.28 12.10
CA VAL A 203 3.32 -2.63 12.31
C VAL A 203 4.07 -3.39 13.40
N PRO A 204 5.32 -3.81 13.20
CA PRO A 204 6.08 -4.57 14.18
C PRO A 204 6.19 -3.84 15.52
N ARG A 205 5.91 -4.56 16.62
CA ARG A 205 5.94 -4.05 18.01
C ARG A 205 4.83 -3.03 18.35
N SER A 206 3.86 -2.81 17.47
CA SER A 206 2.68 -2.02 17.81
C SER A 206 1.74 -2.80 18.71
N THR A 207 0.93 -2.10 19.49
CA THR A 207 -0.16 -2.67 20.30
C THR A 207 -1.49 -2.70 19.55
N ARG A 208 -1.61 -1.90 18.49
CA ARG A 208 -2.77 -1.82 17.59
C ARG A 208 -2.32 -1.32 16.24
N THR A 209 -2.91 -1.85 15.18
CA THR A 209 -2.72 -1.35 13.81
C THR A 209 -4.08 -1.25 13.12
N GLY A 210 -4.26 -0.24 12.27
CA GLY A 210 -5.40 -0.13 11.34
C GLY A 210 -4.89 0.26 9.97
N ALA A 211 -5.44 -0.34 8.91
CA ALA A 211 -5.15 0.02 7.53
C ALA A 211 -6.33 0.84 6.98
N ASN A 212 -6.08 2.11 6.60
CA ASN A 212 -7.13 3.07 6.31
C ASN A 212 -7.22 3.45 4.82
N GLY A 213 -6.16 3.26 4.05
CA GLY A 213 -6.15 3.61 2.64
C GLY A 213 -5.17 2.76 1.84
N ILE A 214 -5.48 2.56 0.56
CA ILE A 214 -4.64 1.82 -0.39
C ILE A 214 -4.71 2.49 -1.76
N ASN A 215 -3.57 2.63 -2.45
CA ASN A 215 -3.52 3.14 -3.82
C ASN A 215 -3.33 2.02 -4.86
N ALA A 216 -3.30 2.38 -6.16
CA ALA A 216 -3.12 1.40 -7.23
C ALA A 216 -1.74 0.74 -7.26
N ARG A 217 -0.73 1.28 -6.57
CA ARG A 217 0.58 0.64 -6.43
C ARG A 217 0.61 -0.43 -5.34
N GLY A 218 -0.47 -0.53 -4.54
CA GLY A 218 -0.52 -1.37 -3.34
C GLY A 218 0.16 -0.73 -2.12
N ASP A 219 0.46 0.59 -2.17
CA ASP A 219 0.90 1.29 -0.97
C ASP A 219 -0.27 1.42 -0.01
N ILE A 220 -0.09 0.99 1.23
CA ILE A 220 -1.11 1.00 2.29
C ILE A 220 -0.73 2.05 3.33
N VAL A 221 -1.70 2.86 3.74
CA VAL A 221 -1.55 3.83 4.80
C VAL A 221 -2.50 3.55 5.95
N GLY A 222 -2.16 4.03 7.13
CA GLY A 222 -3.00 3.87 8.29
C GLY A 222 -2.39 4.45 9.55
N ARG A 223 -2.79 3.90 10.68
CA ARG A 223 -2.25 4.27 11.98
C ARG A 223 -1.88 3.04 12.81
N TYR A 224 -0.93 3.23 13.71
CA TYR A 224 -0.56 2.24 14.72
C TYR A 224 -0.34 2.89 16.07
N VAL A 225 -0.36 2.11 17.14
CA VAL A 225 -0.07 2.58 18.49
C VAL A 225 1.18 1.88 19.00
N ALA A 226 2.17 2.68 19.42
CA ALA A 226 3.37 2.24 20.10
C ALA A 226 3.63 3.15 21.30
N ASP A 227 4.04 2.56 22.43
CA ASP A 227 4.30 3.29 23.68
C ASP A 227 3.16 4.24 24.12
N GLY A 228 1.92 3.87 23.80
CA GLY A 228 0.71 4.64 24.10
C GLY A 228 0.43 5.82 23.17
N VAL A 229 1.29 6.07 22.16
CA VAL A 229 1.14 7.16 21.18
C VAL A 229 0.64 6.61 19.85
N SER A 230 -0.26 7.35 19.20
CA SER A 230 -0.75 7.02 17.86
C SER A 230 0.12 7.69 16.79
N HIS A 231 0.59 6.88 15.87
CA HIS A 231 1.45 7.26 14.76
C HIS A 231 0.80 6.93 13.43
N GLY A 232 1.03 7.76 12.41
CA GLY A 232 0.73 7.42 11.03
C GLY A 232 1.79 6.47 10.45
N TYR A 233 1.40 5.62 9.50
CA TYR A 233 2.36 4.82 8.74
C TYR A 233 2.04 4.76 7.25
N LEU A 234 3.08 4.54 6.47
CA LEU A 234 3.00 4.09 5.09
C LEU A 234 3.72 2.74 4.97
N LEU A 235 3.03 1.75 4.43
CA LEU A 235 3.58 0.47 3.99
C LEU A 235 3.72 0.52 2.46
N SER A 236 4.95 0.55 1.96
CA SER A 236 5.26 0.58 0.54
C SER A 236 6.39 -0.39 0.24
N GLY A 237 6.24 -1.22 -0.80
CA GLY A 237 7.24 -2.23 -1.14
C GLY A 237 7.57 -3.20 0.01
N GLY A 238 6.60 -3.50 0.89
CA GLY A 238 6.81 -4.36 2.05
C GLY A 238 7.49 -3.71 3.25
N GLN A 239 7.79 -2.40 3.20
CA GLN A 239 8.46 -1.66 4.27
C GLN A 239 7.54 -0.66 4.94
N PHE A 240 7.49 -0.68 6.28
CA PHE A 240 6.80 0.32 7.08
C PHE A 240 7.67 1.56 7.28
N SER A 241 7.07 2.73 7.07
CA SER A 241 7.66 4.04 7.40
C SER A 241 6.69 4.81 8.27
N THR A 242 7.16 5.33 9.40
CA THR A 242 6.36 6.23 10.24
C THR A 242 6.24 7.59 9.60
N VAL A 243 5.05 8.16 9.65
CA VAL A 243 4.73 9.49 9.10
C VAL A 243 3.94 10.25 10.14
N ASP A 244 4.61 11.09 10.90
CA ASP A 244 4.01 11.90 11.95
C ASP A 244 3.98 13.37 11.59
N PHE A 245 2.89 14.04 11.94
CA PHE A 245 2.80 15.49 11.86
C PHE A 245 3.73 16.12 12.91
N PRO A 246 4.61 17.07 12.53
CA PRO A 246 5.59 17.64 13.44
C PRO A 246 4.97 18.26 14.69
N GLY A 247 5.40 17.80 15.87
CA GLY A 247 4.92 18.30 17.16
C GLY A 247 3.57 17.78 17.62
N ALA A 248 2.93 16.88 16.86
CA ALA A 248 1.64 16.30 17.26
C ALA A 248 1.81 15.24 18.35
N THR A 249 0.78 15.14 19.22
CA THR A 249 0.63 14.08 20.22
C THR A 249 -0.14 12.87 19.69
N PHE A 250 -0.74 13.00 18.52
CA PHE A 250 -1.48 11.98 17.79
C PHE A 250 -1.33 12.26 16.31
N THR A 251 -1.05 11.25 15.52
CA THR A 251 -1.13 11.31 14.05
C THR A 251 -1.84 10.06 13.53
N ALA A 252 -2.74 10.24 12.58
CA ALA A 252 -3.33 9.15 11.78
C ALA A 252 -3.28 9.53 10.31
N ILE A 253 -2.99 8.57 9.45
CA ILE A 253 -3.20 8.69 8.02
C ILE A 253 -4.51 8.00 7.71
N ASP A 254 -5.42 8.72 7.06
CA ASP A 254 -6.76 8.20 6.76
C ASP A 254 -6.89 7.79 5.29
N ASN A 255 -6.15 8.41 4.37
CA ASN A 255 -6.19 8.00 2.96
C ASN A 255 -4.94 8.39 2.16
N ILE A 256 -4.73 7.71 1.03
CA ILE A 256 -3.69 7.98 0.03
C ILE A 256 -4.28 7.91 -1.37
N ASN A 257 -4.02 8.91 -2.22
CA ASN A 257 -4.47 8.88 -3.60
C ASN A 257 -3.44 8.22 -4.55
N GLN A 258 -3.77 8.15 -5.84
CA GLN A 258 -2.91 7.52 -6.86
C GLN A 258 -1.59 8.29 -7.11
N ARG A 259 -1.52 9.58 -6.73
CA ARG A 259 -0.30 10.39 -6.84
C ARG A 259 0.63 10.22 -5.65
N GLY A 260 0.14 9.59 -4.56
CA GLY A 260 0.84 9.51 -3.28
C GLY A 260 0.57 10.70 -2.37
N ASP A 261 -0.44 11.54 -2.67
CA ASP A 261 -0.87 12.56 -1.74
C ASP A 261 -1.63 11.88 -0.60
N ILE A 262 -1.34 12.27 0.62
CA ILE A 262 -1.85 11.68 1.86
C ILE A 262 -2.71 12.72 2.57
N VAL A 263 -3.85 12.29 3.09
CA VAL A 263 -4.65 13.05 4.06
C VAL A 263 -4.81 12.28 5.35
N GLY A 264 -5.04 13.01 6.42
CA GLY A 264 -5.26 12.44 7.72
C GLY A 264 -5.51 13.52 8.77
N ARG A 265 -5.32 13.16 10.02
CA ARG A 265 -5.56 14.04 11.16
C ARG A 265 -4.45 13.96 12.19
N TYR A 266 -4.29 15.05 12.92
CA TYR A 266 -3.32 15.19 13.98
C TYR A 266 -3.90 15.96 15.16
N THR A 267 -3.30 15.79 16.33
CA THR A 267 -3.66 16.53 17.54
C THR A 267 -2.49 17.34 18.05
N ILE A 268 -2.68 18.63 18.17
CA ILE A 268 -1.77 19.56 18.88
C ILE A 268 -2.61 20.34 19.89
N ASP A 269 -2.10 20.51 21.09
CA ASP A 269 -2.77 21.23 22.20
C ASP A 269 -4.20 20.74 22.49
N GLY A 270 -4.44 19.44 22.28
CA GLY A 270 -5.74 18.81 22.49
C GLY A 270 -6.78 19.10 21.39
N VAL A 271 -6.40 19.76 20.29
CA VAL A 271 -7.28 20.08 19.16
C VAL A 271 -6.95 19.20 17.95
N ASN A 272 -8.00 18.53 17.41
CA ASN A 272 -7.86 17.76 16.18
C ASN A 272 -7.96 18.66 14.94
N ARG A 273 -7.05 18.46 14.01
CA ARG A 273 -7.04 19.11 12.69
C ARG A 273 -6.72 18.11 11.61
N GLY A 274 -7.30 18.34 10.43
CA GLY A 274 -6.92 17.61 9.24
C GLY A 274 -5.58 18.09 8.67
N TYR A 275 -4.93 17.26 7.87
CA TYR A 275 -3.77 17.65 7.08
C TYR A 275 -3.78 17.04 5.69
N LEU A 276 -3.06 17.72 4.79
CA LEU A 276 -2.68 17.24 3.47
C LEU A 276 -1.15 17.21 3.40
N LEU A 277 -0.59 16.11 2.93
CA LEU A 277 0.82 15.94 2.61
C LEU A 277 0.94 15.57 1.13
N VAL A 278 1.38 16.52 0.31
CA VAL A 278 1.43 16.36 -1.16
C VAL A 278 2.70 15.61 -1.56
N GLY A 279 2.50 14.63 -2.46
CA GLY A 279 3.62 13.94 -3.11
C GLY A 279 4.53 13.26 -2.10
N PHE A 280 3.97 12.75 -0.99
CA PHE A 280 4.74 11.94 -0.08
C PHE A 280 5.24 10.72 -0.85
N GLN A 281 6.41 10.88 -1.39
CA GLN A 281 7.29 9.76 -1.67
C GLN A 281 7.98 9.56 -0.33
N PRO A 282 7.85 8.41 0.36
CA PRO A 282 8.79 8.09 1.41
C PRO A 282 10.14 8.43 0.81
N ALA A 283 10.98 9.19 1.52
CA ALA A 283 12.34 9.50 1.03
C ALA A 283 12.82 8.16 0.51
N CYS A 284 12.74 8.00 -0.76
CA CYS A 284 12.85 6.69 -1.36
C CYS A 284 14.02 6.01 -0.67
N ILE A 285 13.71 5.13 0.28
CA ILE A 285 14.26 3.86 0.05
C ILE A 285 13.44 3.37 -1.14
N VAL A 286 13.75 3.91 -2.33
CA VAL A 286 13.86 3.03 -3.45
C VAL A 286 14.82 2.03 -2.86
N SER A 287 14.34 0.88 -2.44
CA SER A 287 15.19 -0.27 -2.56
C SER A 287 15.49 -0.24 -4.04
N VAL A 288 16.55 0.52 -4.36
CA VAL A 288 17.09 0.51 -5.71
C VAL A 288 17.28 -0.95 -5.92
N PRO A 289 16.56 -1.57 -6.86
CA PRO A 289 16.63 -3.00 -7.02
C PRO A 289 18.10 -3.33 -7.01
N ARG A 290 18.56 -3.99 -5.96
CA ARG A 290 19.97 -4.31 -5.82
C ARG A 290 20.12 -5.69 -6.37
N ILE A 291 20.95 -5.80 -7.38
CA ILE A 291 21.34 -7.07 -7.95
C ILE A 291 22.40 -7.68 -7.02
N ALA A 292 22.27 -8.97 -6.74
CA ALA A 292 23.28 -9.68 -5.99
C ALA A 292 24.61 -9.63 -6.77
N VAL A 293 25.67 -9.20 -6.11
CA VAL A 293 27.01 -9.11 -6.68
C VAL A 293 27.95 -10.10 -5.99
N THR A 294 28.84 -10.69 -6.76
CA THR A 294 30.00 -11.44 -6.26
C THR A 294 31.27 -10.57 -6.39
N PRO A 295 32.39 -10.98 -5.82
CA PRO A 295 33.67 -10.30 -6.04
C PRO A 295 34.08 -10.19 -7.54
N GLY A 296 33.48 -11.00 -8.42
CA GLY A 296 33.69 -11.01 -9.87
C GLY A 296 32.62 -10.29 -10.68
N GLY A 297 31.65 -9.59 -10.04
CA GLY A 297 30.57 -8.90 -10.73
C GLY A 297 29.17 -9.36 -10.33
N VAL A 298 28.16 -9.07 -11.18
CA VAL A 298 26.75 -9.43 -10.95
C VAL A 298 26.58 -10.95 -10.88
N ALA A 299 25.83 -11.43 -9.86
CA ALA A 299 25.54 -12.85 -9.69
C ALA A 299 24.44 -13.29 -10.68
N ILE A 300 24.84 -13.67 -11.89
CA ILE A 300 23.98 -14.30 -12.89
C ILE A 300 24.29 -15.78 -12.94
N THR A 301 23.26 -16.59 -12.94
CA THR A 301 23.41 -18.05 -12.97
C THR A 301 22.69 -18.64 -14.19
N HIS A 302 23.17 -19.78 -14.65
CA HIS A 302 22.44 -20.65 -15.54
C HIS A 302 21.20 -21.16 -14.82
N ALA A 303 20.00 -20.94 -15.38
CA ALA A 303 18.75 -21.34 -14.70
C ALA A 303 18.62 -22.88 -14.56
N SER A 304 19.37 -23.63 -15.35
CA SER A 304 19.33 -25.10 -15.37
C SER A 304 20.00 -25.75 -14.14
N ASP A 305 21.05 -25.13 -13.58
CA ASP A 305 21.86 -25.71 -12.50
C ASP A 305 22.35 -24.71 -11.45
N PHE A 306 21.93 -23.45 -11.58
CA PHE A 306 22.30 -22.31 -10.72
C PHE A 306 23.82 -22.08 -10.57
N THR A 307 24.62 -22.60 -11.51
CA THR A 307 26.04 -22.23 -11.55
C THR A 307 26.24 -20.84 -12.11
N LEU A 308 27.24 -20.11 -11.63
CA LEU A 308 27.54 -18.75 -12.09
C LEU A 308 27.94 -18.75 -13.56
N VAL A 309 27.44 -17.74 -14.29
CA VAL A 309 27.95 -17.40 -15.63
C VAL A 309 29.32 -16.77 -15.46
N THR A 310 30.32 -17.36 -16.11
CA THR A 310 31.73 -16.95 -15.98
C THR A 310 32.41 -17.06 -17.36
N ALA A 311 33.64 -16.56 -17.46
CA ALA A 311 34.45 -16.74 -18.67
C ALA A 311 34.70 -18.21 -19.01
N SER A 312 34.79 -19.11 -18.01
CA SER A 312 34.97 -20.55 -18.21
C SER A 312 33.65 -21.32 -18.45
N LYS A 313 32.53 -20.71 -18.10
CA LYS A 313 31.15 -21.20 -18.36
C LYS A 313 30.28 -20.05 -18.82
N PRO A 314 30.40 -19.63 -20.09
CA PRO A 314 29.66 -18.50 -20.62
C PRO A 314 28.20 -18.85 -20.90
N ALA A 315 27.33 -17.83 -20.90
CA ALA A 315 25.93 -17.99 -21.31
C ALA A 315 25.82 -18.19 -22.82
N ALA A 316 24.98 -19.13 -23.23
CA ALA A 316 24.68 -19.36 -24.64
C ALA A 316 23.50 -18.50 -25.14
N ALA A 317 23.49 -18.20 -26.45
CA ALA A 317 22.36 -17.55 -27.09
C ALA A 317 21.08 -18.42 -26.95
N GLY A 318 19.97 -17.82 -26.56
CA GLY A 318 18.70 -18.54 -26.30
C GLY A 318 18.62 -19.25 -24.97
N GLU A 319 19.68 -19.25 -24.17
CA GLU A 319 19.68 -19.84 -22.85
C GLU A 319 18.84 -19.03 -21.85
N VAL A 320 18.27 -19.71 -20.86
CA VAL A 320 17.58 -19.07 -19.74
C VAL A 320 18.56 -18.87 -18.57
N LEU A 321 18.69 -17.63 -18.15
CA LEU A 321 19.50 -17.22 -17.02
C LEU A 321 18.63 -16.79 -15.85
N ALA A 322 19.15 -16.89 -14.66
CA ALA A 322 18.55 -16.38 -13.43
C ALA A 322 19.42 -15.29 -12.82
N LEU A 323 18.76 -14.21 -12.44
CA LEU A 323 19.30 -13.07 -11.74
C LEU A 323 18.65 -12.96 -10.38
N PHE A 324 19.42 -12.66 -9.34
CA PHE A 324 18.91 -12.43 -7.99
C PHE A 324 18.96 -10.95 -7.65
N ALA A 325 17.85 -10.45 -7.12
CA ALA A 325 17.69 -9.03 -6.80
C ALA A 325 16.94 -8.85 -5.46
N THR A 326 16.98 -7.64 -4.91
CA THR A 326 16.14 -7.20 -3.81
C THR A 326 15.33 -5.98 -4.26
N GLY A 327 14.23 -5.66 -3.56
CA GLY A 327 13.51 -4.42 -3.81
C GLY A 327 12.67 -4.37 -5.10
N LEU A 328 12.23 -5.51 -5.64
CA LEU A 328 11.32 -5.53 -6.79
C LEU A 328 9.87 -5.19 -6.46
N GLY A 329 9.58 -4.96 -5.17
CA GLY A 329 8.27 -4.49 -4.72
C GLY A 329 7.26 -5.60 -4.46
N ALA A 330 5.97 -5.23 -4.49
CA ALA A 330 4.86 -6.11 -4.12
C ALA A 330 4.72 -7.32 -5.06
N THR A 331 4.23 -8.43 -4.51
CA THR A 331 4.01 -9.69 -5.24
C THR A 331 2.54 -10.12 -5.19
N ARG A 332 2.19 -11.10 -6.04
CA ARG A 332 0.95 -11.86 -5.96
C ARG A 332 1.26 -13.35 -5.85
N PRO A 333 0.72 -14.06 -4.84
CA PRO A 333 -0.03 -13.49 -3.71
C PRO A 333 0.82 -12.50 -2.90
N SER A 334 0.15 -11.57 -2.23
CA SER A 334 0.81 -10.61 -1.34
C SER A 334 1.41 -11.35 -0.15
N ILE A 335 2.67 -11.05 0.17
CA ILE A 335 3.36 -11.64 1.32
C ILE A 335 3.53 -10.56 2.38
N ALA A 336 3.18 -10.89 3.61
CA ALA A 336 3.31 -9.96 4.73
C ALA A 336 4.77 -9.53 4.92
N PRO A 337 5.03 -8.25 5.27
CA PRO A 337 6.38 -7.75 5.51
C PRO A 337 7.14 -8.60 6.52
N GLY A 338 8.41 -8.91 6.21
CA GLY A 338 9.26 -9.74 7.06
C GLY A 338 8.98 -11.24 6.99
N GLN A 339 8.01 -11.68 6.18
CA GLN A 339 7.76 -13.09 5.93
C GLN A 339 8.55 -13.58 4.72
N PRO A 340 9.04 -14.83 4.76
CA PRO A 340 9.72 -15.43 3.62
C PRO A 340 8.73 -15.76 2.51
N PHE A 341 9.18 -15.63 1.26
CA PHE A 341 8.37 -16.00 0.10
C PHE A 341 8.06 -17.50 0.07
N PRO A 342 6.81 -17.89 -0.26
CA PRO A 342 6.44 -19.30 -0.38
C PRO A 342 7.07 -19.95 -1.62
N ALA A 343 7.29 -21.26 -1.55
CA ALA A 343 7.74 -22.02 -2.71
C ALA A 343 6.60 -22.39 -3.66
N ASN A 344 5.36 -22.47 -3.14
CA ASN A 344 4.19 -22.86 -3.92
C ASN A 344 2.89 -22.32 -3.26
N PRO A 345 2.06 -21.52 -3.96
CA PRO A 345 2.39 -20.92 -5.26
C PRO A 345 3.53 -19.89 -5.14
N PRO A 346 4.31 -19.66 -6.20
CA PRO A 346 5.34 -18.62 -6.18
C PRO A 346 4.71 -17.23 -6.14
N ALA A 347 5.31 -16.34 -5.35
CA ALA A 347 4.88 -14.95 -5.24
C ALA A 347 5.42 -14.15 -6.45
N VAL A 348 4.56 -13.86 -7.44
CA VAL A 348 4.93 -13.16 -8.68
C VAL A 348 5.02 -11.65 -8.45
N VAL A 349 6.07 -11.00 -8.98
CA VAL A 349 6.27 -9.55 -8.88
C VAL A 349 5.17 -8.82 -9.68
N ASN A 350 4.52 -7.84 -9.05
CA ASN A 350 3.45 -7.05 -9.68
C ASN A 350 3.96 -5.96 -10.61
N ALA A 351 5.15 -5.40 -10.33
CA ALA A 351 5.74 -4.35 -11.16
C ALA A 351 6.24 -4.91 -12.50
N PRO A 352 6.14 -4.16 -13.61
CA PRO A 352 6.76 -4.57 -14.87
C PRO A 352 8.29 -4.63 -14.68
N VAL A 353 8.87 -5.78 -15.04
CA VAL A 353 10.32 -6.01 -15.03
C VAL A 353 10.77 -6.12 -16.49
N GLU A 354 11.74 -5.32 -16.90
CA GLU A 354 12.38 -5.40 -18.20
C GLU A 354 13.87 -5.73 -18.02
N VAL A 355 14.36 -6.70 -18.80
CA VAL A 355 15.76 -7.07 -18.85
C VAL A 355 16.29 -6.79 -20.24
N ARG A 356 17.45 -6.14 -20.33
CA ARG A 356 18.14 -5.91 -21.60
C ARG A 356 19.52 -6.53 -21.55
N VAL A 357 19.89 -7.23 -22.61
CA VAL A 357 21.23 -7.79 -22.81
C VAL A 357 21.86 -7.07 -23.99
N ASN A 358 22.96 -6.34 -23.77
CA ASN A 358 23.63 -5.51 -24.78
C ASN A 358 22.66 -4.48 -25.44
N GLY A 359 21.80 -3.85 -24.62
CA GLY A 359 20.81 -2.88 -25.08
C GLY A 359 19.57 -3.49 -25.77
N LYS A 360 19.53 -4.79 -26.03
CA LYS A 360 18.39 -5.50 -26.62
C LYS A 360 17.47 -6.06 -25.54
N PRO A 361 16.15 -5.92 -25.69
CA PRO A 361 15.22 -6.51 -24.73
C PRO A 361 15.33 -8.04 -24.75
N ALA A 362 15.46 -8.63 -23.56
CA ALA A 362 15.41 -10.06 -23.34
C ALA A 362 13.99 -10.51 -23.04
N GLU A 363 13.65 -11.74 -23.46
CA GLU A 363 12.36 -12.33 -23.08
C GLU A 363 12.34 -12.61 -21.57
N LEU A 364 11.43 -11.95 -20.84
CA LEU A 364 11.20 -12.23 -19.43
C LEU A 364 10.41 -13.54 -19.29
N ILE A 365 10.98 -14.52 -18.62
CA ILE A 365 10.32 -15.79 -18.31
C ILE A 365 9.50 -15.67 -17.02
N GLY A 366 9.99 -14.90 -16.06
CA GLY A 366 9.28 -14.62 -14.81
C GLY A 366 10.13 -13.84 -13.82
N ALA A 367 9.45 -13.12 -12.93
CA ALA A 367 10.03 -12.45 -11.78
C ALA A 367 9.22 -12.82 -10.54
N VAL A 368 9.83 -13.53 -9.60
CA VAL A 368 9.14 -14.09 -8.43
C VAL A 368 9.96 -13.86 -7.17
N GLY A 369 9.27 -13.80 -6.02
CA GLY A 369 9.94 -13.88 -4.72
C GLY A 369 10.71 -15.18 -4.60
N PHE A 370 11.98 -15.12 -4.18
CA PHE A 370 12.81 -16.31 -4.02
C PHE A 370 12.36 -17.10 -2.78
N PRO A 371 11.96 -18.38 -2.92
CA PRO A 371 11.44 -19.17 -1.82
C PRO A 371 12.33 -19.18 -0.58
N GLY A 372 11.76 -18.87 0.59
CA GLY A 372 12.49 -18.80 1.85
C GLY A 372 13.27 -17.50 2.08
N ALA A 373 13.38 -16.62 1.09
CA ALA A 373 13.99 -15.30 1.27
C ALA A 373 12.95 -14.27 1.72
N VAL A 374 13.40 -13.30 2.51
CA VAL A 374 12.67 -12.08 2.83
C VAL A 374 13.23 -10.99 1.92
N ASP A 375 12.37 -10.36 1.10
CA ASP A 375 12.77 -9.32 0.10
C ASP A 375 13.86 -9.77 -0.91
N GLY A 376 13.99 -11.08 -1.15
CA GLY A 376 14.86 -11.65 -2.18
C GLY A 376 14.05 -12.12 -3.37
N TYR A 377 14.42 -11.72 -4.58
CA TYR A 377 13.68 -12.03 -5.82
C TYR A 377 14.57 -12.74 -6.81
N GLN A 378 13.97 -13.63 -7.62
CA GLN A 378 14.60 -14.28 -8.75
C GLN A 378 13.93 -13.79 -10.04
N VAL A 379 14.72 -13.32 -10.98
CA VAL A 379 14.28 -12.89 -12.31
C VAL A 379 14.88 -13.84 -13.34
N ASN A 380 14.03 -14.58 -14.04
CA ASN A 380 14.42 -15.48 -15.11
C ASN A 380 14.18 -14.82 -16.47
N PHE A 381 15.16 -14.84 -17.32
CA PHE A 381 15.09 -14.25 -18.65
C PHE A 381 15.88 -15.05 -19.67
N ARG A 382 15.51 -14.96 -20.94
CA ARG A 382 16.18 -15.62 -22.05
C ARG A 382 17.17 -14.69 -22.73
N VAL A 383 18.40 -15.15 -22.94
CA VAL A 383 19.42 -14.42 -23.70
C VAL A 383 18.97 -14.27 -25.14
N PRO A 384 18.90 -13.04 -25.73
CA PRO A 384 18.53 -12.87 -27.13
C PRO A 384 19.47 -13.65 -28.06
N THR A 385 18.90 -14.33 -29.06
CA THR A 385 19.68 -15.17 -30.01
C THR A 385 20.61 -14.37 -30.90
N ASP A 386 20.40 -13.08 -31.01
CA ASP A 386 21.20 -12.13 -31.77
C ASP A 386 22.10 -11.23 -30.87
N ALA A 387 22.17 -11.53 -29.57
CA ALA A 387 23.11 -10.90 -28.65
C ALA A 387 24.51 -11.52 -28.89
N VAL A 388 25.16 -11.13 -30.01
CA VAL A 388 26.44 -11.71 -30.45
C VAL A 388 27.59 -11.21 -29.58
N THR A 389 28.28 -12.10 -28.97
CA THR A 389 29.72 -12.36 -28.82
C THR A 389 30.68 -11.21 -29.16
N SER A 390 30.96 -10.38 -28.21
CA SER A 390 32.23 -9.69 -27.93
C SER A 390 32.12 -9.09 -26.56
N GLU A 391 33.24 -8.95 -25.83
CA GLU A 391 33.34 -8.31 -24.52
C GLU A 391 32.50 -7.04 -24.45
N LYS A 392 31.23 -7.11 -24.00
CA LYS A 392 30.34 -5.97 -23.83
C LYS A 392 29.44 -6.14 -22.63
N SER A 393 29.29 -5.04 -21.96
CA SER A 393 28.57 -4.86 -20.72
C SER A 393 27.09 -5.30 -20.80
N LEU A 394 26.61 -5.98 -19.76
CA LEU A 394 25.20 -6.16 -19.51
C LEU A 394 24.62 -4.81 -19.02
N GLU A 395 23.66 -4.26 -19.74
CA GLU A 395 22.90 -3.10 -19.31
C GLU A 395 21.54 -3.58 -18.75
N TRP A 396 21.31 -3.26 -17.48
CA TRP A 396 20.07 -3.59 -16.80
C TRP A 396 19.14 -2.38 -16.82
N VAL A 397 17.92 -2.57 -17.24
CA VAL A 397 16.87 -1.57 -17.12
C VAL A 397 15.71 -2.22 -16.39
N MET A 398 15.44 -1.81 -15.17
CA MET A 398 14.20 -2.12 -14.49
C MET A 398 13.28 -0.90 -14.52
N ALA A 399 12.11 -1.06 -15.13
CA ALA A 399 11.09 -0.03 -15.14
C ALA A 399 10.19 -0.21 -13.91
N THR A 400 10.23 0.78 -13.01
CA THR A 400 9.17 0.96 -11.99
C THR A 400 8.37 2.19 -12.38
N PRO A 401 7.02 2.16 -12.39
CA PRO A 401 6.24 3.38 -12.61
C PRO A 401 6.31 4.31 -11.38
N PRO A 402 6.38 5.67 -11.51
CA PRO A 402 6.60 6.41 -12.74
C PRO A 402 8.05 6.89 -12.84
N GLY A 403 8.85 6.16 -13.58
CA GLY A 403 10.22 6.56 -13.88
C GLY A 403 11.09 5.35 -14.18
N VAL A 404 11.66 5.33 -15.39
CA VAL A 404 12.67 4.33 -15.76
C VAL A 404 13.92 4.60 -14.93
N ILE A 405 14.23 3.75 -13.96
CA ILE A 405 15.53 3.74 -13.28
C ILE A 405 16.41 2.76 -14.08
N ALA A 406 17.21 3.31 -14.95
CA ALA A 406 18.27 2.54 -15.58
C ALA A 406 19.41 2.34 -14.57
N ILE A 407 19.56 1.12 -14.07
CA ILE A 407 20.78 0.74 -13.34
C ILE A 407 21.76 0.26 -14.41
N ARG A 408 22.72 1.11 -14.74
CA ARG A 408 23.82 0.75 -15.64
C ARG A 408 24.92 0.12 -14.82
N GLY A 409 25.08 -1.18 -14.97
CA GLY A 409 26.27 -1.90 -14.53
C GLY A 409 27.07 -2.29 -15.77
N THR A 410 28.34 -1.91 -15.80
CA THR A 410 29.28 -2.39 -16.84
C THR A 410 29.98 -3.62 -16.27
N ASP A 411 29.46 -4.80 -16.52
CA ASP A 411 30.15 -6.05 -16.25
C ASP A 411 30.30 -6.83 -17.54
N THR A 412 31.50 -7.34 -17.74
CA THR A 412 31.90 -8.10 -18.94
C THR A 412 31.31 -9.51 -18.87
N MET A 413 30.33 -9.82 -19.72
CA MET A 413 30.05 -11.22 -20.04
C MET A 413 31.12 -11.69 -21.05
N HIS A 414 31.92 -12.66 -20.65
CA HIS A 414 32.75 -13.37 -21.58
C HIS A 414 31.89 -14.37 -22.37
N ALA A 415 31.75 -14.15 -23.67
CA ALA A 415 31.12 -15.12 -24.54
C ALA A 415 32.24 -15.91 -25.24
N GLY A 416 32.12 -17.22 -25.17
CA GLY A 416 32.96 -18.16 -25.93
C GLY A 416 32.41 -18.39 -27.35
#